data_6f71400947fb68972f19f0f5801799b1
#
_entry.id   6f71400947fb68972f19f0f5801799b1
#
_cell.length_a   1.000
_cell.length_b   1.000
_cell.length_c   1.000
_cell.angle_alpha   90.00
_cell.angle_beta   90.00
_cell.angle_gamma   90.00
#
_symmetry.space_group_name_H-M   'P 1'
#
loop_
_entity.id
_entity.type
_entity.pdbx_description
1 polymer ?
#
loop_
_entity_poly.entity_id
_entity_poly.type
_entity_poly.pdbx_seq_one_letter_code
_entity_poly.pdbx_strand_id
1 'polypeptide(L)'
;MFGLFKGKKKEPKSPADEAPVDDTAATAPDAVAEQDEQPRLEAGLEKTRSRMGAGLRALFGGRALDDELLEQIEEELLLADTGIDATQSILDTLRREAKRAKTASEVRDILRRTLIDMLVPRESEPPEPPPGQPWVMLVVGVNGSGKTTTIGKLAQRLQAAGHSVALAAGDTFRAAAVEQLQQWGERVGVPVIAQKTGSDSAAVIHDALAHARSRGIEIVLADTAGRLHTQSNLMEELRKVRRVIARFDETAPHETLLVLDGGSGQNALVQARQFGAAVDVTGLAITKLDGTAKGGIAFAIVQETGLPIRFIGVGEKPEDLRPFEPEAFVDALLGQDTGAAVGSGSRG
;
A
#
# COMPACT_ATOMS: atom_id res chain seq x y z
N MET A 1 0.65 -11.62 5.55
CA MET A 1 -0.35 -10.58 5.27
C MET A 1 -1.25 -10.91 4.09
N PHE A 2 -0.72 -11.39 2.98
CA PHE A 2 -1.56 -11.85 1.85
C PHE A 2 -2.60 -12.91 2.22
N GLY A 3 -2.35 -13.75 3.22
CA GLY A 3 -3.31 -14.74 3.72
C GLY A 3 -4.56 -14.14 4.39
N LEU A 4 -4.45 -12.99 5.05
CA LEU A 4 -5.56 -12.29 5.72
C LEU A 4 -6.57 -11.67 4.73
N PHE A 5 -6.13 -11.42 3.49
CA PHE A 5 -6.98 -10.85 2.43
C PHE A 5 -7.50 -11.91 1.45
N LYS A 6 -7.10 -13.18 1.59
CA LYS A 6 -7.73 -14.31 0.90
C LYS A 6 -8.90 -14.80 1.74
N GLY A 7 -10.10 -14.83 1.17
CA GLY A 7 -11.32 -15.25 1.86
C GLY A 7 -11.18 -16.63 2.54
N LYS A 8 -11.77 -16.79 3.71
CA LYS A 8 -11.82 -18.08 4.42
C LYS A 8 -12.48 -19.13 3.52
N LYS A 9 -11.77 -20.22 3.18
CA LYS A 9 -12.39 -21.40 2.57
C LYS A 9 -13.42 -21.95 3.55
N LYS A 10 -14.71 -21.95 3.15
CA LYS A 10 -15.75 -22.64 3.91
C LYS A 10 -15.40 -24.15 3.95
N GLU A 11 -15.22 -24.68 5.15
CA GLU A 11 -15.14 -26.13 5.33
C GLU A 11 -16.45 -26.77 4.85
N PRO A 12 -16.39 -27.91 4.13
CA PRO A 12 -17.59 -28.60 3.68
C PRO A 12 -18.34 -29.19 4.89
N LYS A 13 -19.59 -28.76 5.11
CA LYS A 13 -20.50 -29.45 6.03
C LYS A 13 -20.79 -30.84 5.47
N SER A 14 -20.72 -31.83 6.36
CA SER A 14 -21.03 -33.23 6.12
C SER A 14 -22.42 -33.43 5.49
N PRO A 15 -22.59 -34.35 4.55
CA PRO A 15 -23.83 -34.49 3.76
C PRO A 15 -24.93 -35.24 4.55
N ALA A 16 -26.10 -34.61 4.60
CA ALA A 16 -27.37 -35.31 4.76
C ALA A 16 -28.41 -34.62 3.89
N ASP A 17 -29.06 -35.42 3.06
CA ASP A 17 -30.23 -35.20 2.21
C ASP A 17 -30.01 -34.54 0.83
N GLU A 18 -30.06 -35.40 -0.16
CA GLU A 18 -30.12 -35.14 -1.59
C GLU A 18 -31.50 -34.68 -2.06
N ALA A 19 -31.52 -33.60 -2.89
CA ALA A 19 -32.47 -33.41 -3.96
C ALA A 19 -31.77 -32.74 -5.15
N PRO A 20 -32.03 -33.11 -6.39
CA PRO A 20 -31.27 -32.69 -7.56
C PRO A 20 -31.63 -31.27 -7.97
N VAL A 21 -30.62 -30.41 -8.15
CA VAL A 21 -30.81 -29.08 -8.75
C VAL A 21 -29.76 -28.87 -9.86
N ASP A 22 -30.30 -28.49 -10.97
CA ASP A 22 -29.82 -28.06 -12.26
C ASP A 22 -28.40 -27.43 -12.28
N ASP A 23 -27.61 -27.94 -13.24
CA ASP A 23 -26.25 -27.55 -13.55
C ASP A 23 -26.22 -26.24 -14.35
N THR A 24 -26.22 -25.09 -13.65
CA THR A 24 -25.85 -23.82 -14.27
C THR A 24 -24.54 -23.32 -13.64
N ALA A 25 -23.52 -23.28 -14.48
CA ALA A 25 -22.14 -22.89 -14.19
C ALA A 25 -22.04 -21.67 -13.26
N ALA A 26 -21.66 -21.93 -12.01
CA ALA A 26 -21.21 -20.89 -11.08
C ALA A 26 -19.80 -20.45 -11.50
N THR A 27 -19.71 -19.37 -12.24
CA THR A 27 -18.48 -18.62 -12.49
C THR A 27 -17.92 -18.19 -11.13
N ALA A 28 -16.68 -18.57 -10.83
CA ALA A 28 -16.01 -18.26 -9.60
C ALA A 28 -15.92 -16.73 -9.40
N PRO A 29 -16.21 -16.18 -8.20
CA PRO A 29 -16.23 -14.74 -7.94
C PRO A 29 -14.84 -14.08 -7.99
N ASP A 30 -13.75 -14.86 -7.96
CA ASP A 30 -12.38 -14.32 -7.97
C ASP A 30 -11.94 -13.83 -9.37
N ALA A 31 -12.40 -14.44 -10.45
CA ALA A 31 -12.01 -14.07 -11.82
C ALA A 31 -12.64 -12.75 -12.32
N VAL A 32 -13.76 -12.32 -11.74
CA VAL A 32 -14.42 -11.05 -12.10
C VAL A 32 -13.80 -9.87 -11.36
N ALA A 33 -13.26 -10.09 -10.16
CA ALA A 33 -12.60 -9.05 -9.38
C ALA A 33 -11.25 -8.64 -10.00
N GLU A 34 -10.46 -9.60 -10.52
CA GLU A 34 -9.16 -9.33 -11.14
C GLU A 34 -9.26 -8.54 -12.46
N GLN A 35 -10.31 -8.75 -13.25
CA GLN A 35 -10.48 -8.08 -14.56
C GLN A 35 -10.77 -6.58 -14.46
N ASP A 36 -11.33 -6.09 -13.34
CA ASP A 36 -11.63 -4.66 -13.10
C ASP A 36 -10.49 -3.93 -12.37
N GLU A 37 -9.51 -4.65 -11.85
CA GLU A 37 -8.47 -4.09 -10.99
C GLU A 37 -7.38 -3.34 -11.78
N GLN A 38 -6.87 -3.90 -12.87
CA GLN A 38 -5.78 -3.30 -13.65
C GLN A 38 -6.16 -1.97 -14.32
N PRO A 39 -7.32 -1.82 -14.97
CA PRO A 39 -7.75 -0.54 -15.54
C PRO A 39 -7.86 0.60 -14.52
N ARG A 40 -8.25 0.29 -13.28
CA ARG A 40 -8.33 1.29 -12.19
C ARG A 40 -6.95 1.74 -11.71
N LEU A 41 -5.99 0.83 -11.64
CA LEU A 41 -4.61 1.16 -11.31
C LEU A 41 -4.00 2.08 -12.36
N GLU A 42 -4.17 1.74 -13.63
CA GLU A 42 -3.69 2.55 -14.75
C GLU A 42 -4.31 3.95 -14.76
N ALA A 43 -5.63 4.04 -14.53
CA ALA A 43 -6.33 5.32 -14.40
C ALA A 43 -5.84 6.15 -13.21
N GLY A 44 -5.62 5.50 -12.05
CA GLY A 44 -5.11 6.16 -10.86
C GLY A 44 -3.66 6.62 -10.97
N LEU A 45 -2.85 5.96 -11.78
CA LEU A 45 -1.46 6.33 -12.02
C LEU A 45 -1.26 7.17 -13.29
N GLU A 46 -2.33 7.59 -13.96
CA GLU A 46 -2.23 8.27 -15.26
C GLU A 46 -1.39 9.54 -15.23
N LYS A 47 -1.46 10.34 -14.18
CA LYS A 47 -0.64 11.57 -14.06
C LYS A 47 0.85 11.25 -13.94
N THR A 48 1.21 10.23 -13.17
CA THR A 48 2.60 9.76 -13.07
C THR A 48 3.03 9.12 -14.38
N ARG A 49 2.18 8.28 -14.97
CA ARG A 49 2.44 7.63 -16.25
C ARG A 49 2.59 8.63 -17.41
N SER A 50 1.74 9.67 -17.47
CA SER A 50 1.81 10.67 -18.55
C SER A 50 3.11 11.49 -18.49
N ARG A 51 3.66 11.69 -17.29
CA ARG A 51 4.90 12.44 -17.11
C ARG A 51 6.13 11.52 -17.24
N MET A 52 6.30 10.55 -16.38
CA MET A 52 7.45 9.64 -16.35
C MET A 52 7.42 8.62 -17.50
N GLY A 53 6.28 7.95 -17.70
CA GLY A 53 6.17 6.89 -18.70
C GLY A 53 6.15 7.42 -20.14
N ALA A 54 5.62 8.62 -20.41
CA ALA A 54 5.68 9.23 -21.74
C ALA A 54 7.10 9.69 -22.08
N GLY A 55 7.79 10.30 -21.12
CA GLY A 55 9.20 10.68 -21.27
C GLY A 55 10.05 9.46 -21.55
N LEU A 56 10.03 8.45 -20.68
CA LEU A 56 10.80 7.23 -20.87
C LEU A 56 10.46 6.50 -22.19
N ARG A 57 9.17 6.41 -22.59
CA ARG A 57 8.80 5.78 -23.88
C ARG A 57 9.36 6.52 -25.10
N ALA A 58 9.35 7.85 -25.06
CA ALA A 58 9.90 8.66 -26.16
C ALA A 58 11.41 8.39 -26.35
N LEU A 59 12.12 8.10 -25.26
CA LEU A 59 13.55 7.83 -25.26
C LEU A 59 13.88 6.47 -25.91
N PHE A 60 13.00 5.49 -25.78
CA PHE A 60 13.24 4.12 -26.34
C PHE A 60 12.89 3.98 -27.83
N GLY A 61 12.67 5.07 -28.56
CA GLY A 61 12.29 5.11 -29.97
C GLY A 61 13.37 4.68 -30.98
N GLY A 62 14.14 3.61 -30.70
CA GLY A 62 15.05 3.00 -31.70
C GLY A 62 16.53 3.31 -31.52
N ARG A 63 16.95 3.95 -30.44
CA ARG A 63 18.36 4.22 -30.10
C ARG A 63 18.99 3.07 -29.29
N ALA A 64 20.28 2.84 -29.51
CA ALA A 64 21.11 2.05 -28.60
C ALA A 64 21.34 2.85 -27.29
N LEU A 65 21.67 2.15 -26.19
CA LEU A 65 22.03 2.81 -24.95
C LEU A 65 23.34 3.58 -25.13
N ASP A 66 23.27 4.90 -25.08
CA ASP A 66 24.40 5.82 -25.07
C ASP A 66 24.33 6.73 -23.82
N ASP A 67 25.36 7.52 -23.60
CA ASP A 67 25.42 8.41 -22.44
C ASP A 67 24.29 9.48 -22.48
N GLU A 68 23.90 9.94 -23.66
CA GLU A 68 22.79 10.90 -23.82
C GLU A 68 21.45 10.27 -23.38
N LEU A 69 21.19 9.02 -23.72
CA LEU A 69 19.98 8.30 -23.30
C LEU A 69 19.97 8.08 -21.77
N LEU A 70 21.12 7.78 -21.17
CA LEU A 70 21.23 7.65 -19.71
C LEU A 70 20.95 8.96 -18.98
N GLU A 71 21.47 10.11 -19.48
CA GLU A 71 21.18 11.43 -18.94
C GLU A 71 19.69 11.75 -19.02
N GLN A 72 19.04 11.43 -20.13
CA GLN A 72 17.60 11.63 -20.31
C GLN A 72 16.77 10.75 -19.39
N ILE A 73 17.17 9.48 -19.18
CA ILE A 73 16.51 8.58 -18.19
C ILE A 73 16.67 9.14 -16.78
N GLU A 74 17.87 9.65 -16.45
CA GLU A 74 18.13 10.30 -15.15
C GLU A 74 17.17 11.47 -14.91
N GLU A 75 17.05 12.35 -15.87
CA GLU A 75 16.16 13.52 -15.79
C GLU A 75 14.70 13.10 -15.53
N GLU A 76 14.19 12.13 -16.30
CA GLU A 76 12.81 11.66 -16.16
C GLU A 76 12.55 11.00 -14.80
N LEU A 77 13.50 10.21 -14.28
CA LEU A 77 13.40 9.59 -12.96
C LEU A 77 13.40 10.65 -11.84
N LEU A 78 14.28 11.65 -11.93
CA LEU A 78 14.34 12.75 -10.96
C LEU A 78 13.07 13.61 -11.00
N LEU A 79 12.52 13.89 -12.17
CA LEU A 79 11.26 14.63 -12.34
C LEU A 79 10.07 13.89 -11.75
N ALA A 80 10.13 12.55 -11.67
CA ALA A 80 9.12 11.72 -11.01
C ALA A 80 9.31 11.60 -9.49
N ASP A 81 10.25 12.34 -8.89
CA ASP A 81 10.63 12.25 -7.46
C ASP A 81 11.21 10.88 -7.03
N THR A 82 11.84 10.14 -7.94
CA THR A 82 12.51 8.86 -7.63
C THR A 82 13.65 9.05 -6.60
N GLY A 83 14.18 10.27 -6.48
CA GLY A 83 15.29 10.58 -5.58
C GLY A 83 16.66 10.23 -6.17
N ILE A 84 17.71 10.87 -5.65
CA ILE A 84 19.07 10.75 -6.22
C ILE A 84 19.60 9.34 -6.07
N ASP A 85 19.55 8.76 -4.87
CA ASP A 85 20.16 7.45 -4.58
C ASP A 85 19.50 6.32 -5.36
N ALA A 86 18.16 6.32 -5.46
CA ALA A 86 17.42 5.34 -6.24
C ALA A 86 17.69 5.51 -7.74
N THR A 87 17.74 6.75 -8.25
CA THR A 87 18.08 7.05 -9.64
C THR A 87 19.48 6.54 -9.99
N GLN A 88 20.48 6.82 -9.15
CA GLN A 88 21.85 6.31 -9.37
C GLN A 88 21.91 4.78 -9.39
N SER A 89 21.22 4.11 -8.47
CA SER A 89 21.13 2.65 -8.42
C SER A 89 20.55 2.05 -9.72
N ILE A 90 19.51 2.71 -10.26
CA ILE A 90 18.87 2.32 -11.54
C ILE A 90 19.87 2.51 -12.69
N LEU A 91 20.51 3.68 -12.78
CA LEU A 91 21.46 3.99 -13.86
C LEU A 91 22.68 3.08 -13.83
N ASP A 92 23.22 2.77 -12.65
CA ASP A 92 24.36 1.85 -12.51
C ASP A 92 24.00 0.44 -12.97
N THR A 93 22.79 -0.02 -12.70
CA THR A 93 22.30 -1.30 -13.20
C THR A 93 22.12 -1.27 -14.71
N LEU A 94 21.55 -0.20 -15.26
CA LEU A 94 21.44 -0.01 -16.71
C LEU A 94 22.81 0.02 -17.38
N ARG A 95 23.78 0.79 -16.87
CA ARG A 95 25.15 0.84 -17.40
C ARG A 95 25.82 -0.53 -17.41
N ARG A 96 25.59 -1.35 -16.39
CA ARG A 96 26.16 -2.68 -16.27
C ARG A 96 25.51 -3.71 -17.20
N GLU A 97 24.19 -3.75 -17.23
CA GLU A 97 23.42 -4.81 -17.89
C GLU A 97 23.11 -4.50 -19.35
N ALA A 98 22.84 -3.24 -19.66
CA ALA A 98 22.45 -2.84 -21.01
C ALA A 98 23.65 -2.70 -21.97
N LYS A 99 24.91 -2.90 -21.52
CA LYS A 99 26.10 -2.97 -22.42
C LYS A 99 25.97 -4.03 -23.49
N ARG A 100 25.16 -5.06 -23.30
CA ARG A 100 24.91 -6.15 -24.25
C ARG A 100 23.60 -6.01 -25.00
N ALA A 101 22.75 -5.05 -24.61
CA ALA A 101 21.49 -4.80 -25.25
C ALA A 101 21.72 -4.24 -26.66
N LYS A 102 21.04 -4.83 -27.64
CA LYS A 102 21.14 -4.44 -29.05
C LYS A 102 19.97 -3.60 -29.52
N THR A 103 18.90 -3.61 -28.76
CA THR A 103 17.63 -2.95 -29.09
C THR A 103 17.13 -2.10 -27.93
N ALA A 104 16.37 -1.07 -28.23
CA ALA A 104 15.71 -0.23 -27.25
C ALA A 104 14.71 -1.03 -26.37
N SER A 105 14.07 -2.06 -26.93
CA SER A 105 13.20 -2.97 -26.16
C SER A 105 13.96 -3.70 -25.07
N GLU A 106 15.15 -4.24 -25.38
CA GLU A 106 15.99 -4.91 -24.37
C GLU A 106 16.42 -3.95 -23.25
N VAL A 107 16.73 -2.69 -23.55
CA VAL A 107 17.05 -1.67 -22.53
C VAL A 107 15.82 -1.39 -21.65
N ARG A 108 14.64 -1.27 -22.24
CA ARG A 108 13.39 -1.08 -21.51
C ARG A 108 13.07 -2.27 -20.60
N ASP A 109 13.28 -3.50 -21.07
CA ASP A 109 13.06 -4.71 -20.27
C ASP A 109 14.02 -4.78 -19.07
N ILE A 110 15.27 -4.32 -19.25
CA ILE A 110 16.23 -4.20 -18.16
C ILE A 110 15.76 -3.14 -17.16
N LEU A 111 15.32 -1.96 -17.62
CA LEU A 111 14.78 -0.92 -16.76
C LEU A 111 13.58 -1.44 -15.99
N ARG A 112 12.61 -2.07 -16.67
CA ARG A 112 11.42 -2.66 -16.04
C ARG A 112 11.81 -3.63 -14.91
N ARG A 113 12.69 -4.59 -15.17
CA ARG A 113 13.17 -5.54 -14.16
C ARG A 113 13.85 -4.83 -12.99
N THR A 114 14.73 -3.88 -13.28
CA THR A 114 15.42 -3.10 -12.25
C THR A 114 14.45 -2.39 -11.33
N LEU A 115 13.41 -1.75 -11.89
CA LEU A 115 12.36 -1.07 -11.11
C LEU A 115 11.55 -2.06 -10.25
N ILE A 116 11.20 -3.22 -10.80
CA ILE A 116 10.48 -4.27 -10.07
C ILE A 116 11.35 -4.78 -8.91
N ASP A 117 12.60 -5.15 -9.19
CA ASP A 117 13.52 -5.71 -8.19
C ASP A 117 13.76 -4.75 -7.01
N MET A 118 13.73 -3.43 -7.25
CA MET A 118 13.82 -2.43 -6.17
C MET A 118 12.60 -2.42 -5.26
N LEU A 119 11.43 -2.78 -5.76
CA LEU A 119 10.16 -2.74 -5.04
C LEU A 119 9.75 -4.09 -4.44
N VAL A 120 10.42 -5.19 -4.84
CA VAL A 120 10.18 -6.50 -4.24
C VAL A 120 10.59 -6.47 -2.77
N PRO A 121 9.66 -6.74 -1.83
CA PRO A 121 9.96 -6.68 -0.42
C PRO A 121 11.00 -7.74 -0.06
N ARG A 122 12.00 -7.34 0.72
CA ARG A 122 12.78 -8.30 1.50
C ARG A 122 11.80 -8.90 2.51
N GLU A 123 11.63 -10.21 2.44
CA GLU A 123 10.58 -10.97 3.14
C GLU A 123 10.48 -10.58 4.63
N SER A 124 9.32 -10.12 5.03
CA SER A 124 8.89 -10.10 6.42
C SER A 124 7.39 -10.33 6.45
N GLU A 125 7.00 -11.57 6.67
CA GLU A 125 5.61 -11.81 7.05
C GLU A 125 5.39 -11.29 8.47
N PRO A 126 4.27 -10.58 8.70
CA PRO A 126 3.90 -10.17 10.05
C PRO A 126 3.75 -11.40 10.95
N PRO A 127 4.17 -11.31 12.21
CA PRO A 127 3.98 -12.41 13.16
C PRO A 127 2.50 -12.71 13.33
N GLU A 128 2.19 -13.98 13.58
CA GLU A 128 0.84 -14.39 13.96
C GLU A 128 0.61 -14.14 15.47
N PRO A 129 -0.60 -13.74 15.87
CA PRO A 129 -0.92 -13.58 17.28
C PRO A 129 -1.00 -14.93 18.00
N PRO A 130 -0.73 -14.96 19.31
CA PRO A 130 -1.02 -16.11 20.13
C PRO A 130 -2.51 -16.49 20.08
N PRO A 131 -2.89 -17.76 20.26
CA PRO A 131 -4.27 -18.19 20.25
C PRO A 131 -5.16 -17.36 21.19
N GLY A 132 -6.29 -16.87 20.67
CA GLY A 132 -7.25 -16.07 21.44
C GLY A 132 -6.87 -14.58 21.59
N GLN A 133 -5.77 -14.13 21.01
CA GLN A 133 -5.41 -12.72 20.91
C GLN A 133 -5.79 -12.16 19.53
N PRO A 134 -6.19 -10.88 19.42
CA PRO A 134 -6.44 -10.25 18.13
C PRO A 134 -5.11 -9.97 17.40
N TRP A 135 -5.12 -10.06 16.09
CA TRP A 135 -4.07 -9.48 15.27
C TRP A 135 -4.18 -7.95 15.26
N VAL A 136 -3.09 -7.24 15.53
CA VAL A 136 -3.10 -5.80 15.78
C VAL A 136 -2.30 -5.07 14.71
N MET A 137 -2.97 -4.12 14.02
CA MET A 137 -2.32 -3.16 13.12
C MET A 137 -2.34 -1.77 13.75
N LEU A 138 -1.18 -1.21 13.98
CA LEU A 138 -1.01 0.19 14.40
C LEU A 138 -0.79 1.06 13.15
N VAL A 139 -1.68 2.02 12.89
CA VAL A 139 -1.60 2.89 11.71
C VAL A 139 -1.06 4.25 12.12
N VAL A 140 0.09 4.62 11.56
CA VAL A 140 0.82 5.85 11.87
C VAL A 140 1.04 6.72 10.64
N GLY A 141 1.39 8.00 10.83
CA GLY A 141 1.66 8.95 9.74
C GLY A 141 1.17 10.35 10.07
N VAL A 142 1.49 11.34 9.26
CA VAL A 142 1.11 12.73 9.49
C VAL A 142 -0.38 12.98 9.26
N ASN A 143 -0.89 14.11 9.78
CA ASN A 143 -2.27 14.54 9.48
C ASN A 143 -2.43 14.80 7.98
N GLY A 144 -3.55 14.32 7.43
CA GLY A 144 -3.85 14.45 6.01
C GLY A 144 -3.20 13.40 5.10
N SER A 145 -2.37 12.49 5.63
CA SER A 145 -1.81 11.39 4.82
C SER A 145 -2.82 10.31 4.44
N GLY A 146 -4.04 10.34 5.01
CA GLY A 146 -5.08 9.38 4.69
C GLY A 146 -5.23 8.21 5.67
N LYS A 147 -4.66 8.27 6.89
CA LYS A 147 -4.72 7.19 7.89
C LYS A 147 -6.14 6.68 8.16
N THR A 148 -7.03 7.56 8.61
CA THR A 148 -8.41 7.20 8.98
C THR A 148 -9.18 6.61 7.79
N THR A 149 -8.97 7.16 6.59
CA THR A 149 -9.55 6.64 5.34
C THR A 149 -8.98 5.27 5.00
N THR A 150 -7.67 5.07 5.13
CA THR A 150 -6.99 3.78 4.91
C THR A 150 -7.53 2.72 5.87
N ILE A 151 -7.69 3.05 7.16
CA ILE A 151 -8.28 2.15 8.16
C ILE A 151 -9.69 1.74 7.77
N GLY A 152 -10.55 2.70 7.37
CA GLY A 152 -11.92 2.40 6.95
C GLY A 152 -11.98 1.48 5.73
N LYS A 153 -11.15 1.74 4.72
CA LYS A 153 -11.04 0.89 3.51
C LYS A 153 -10.50 -0.51 3.84
N LEU A 154 -9.50 -0.60 4.72
CA LEU A 154 -8.96 -1.88 5.19
C LEU A 154 -9.99 -2.67 5.98
N ALA A 155 -10.75 -2.02 6.88
CA ALA A 155 -11.82 -2.66 7.64
C ALA A 155 -12.88 -3.27 6.72
N GLN A 156 -13.30 -2.52 5.70
CA GLN A 156 -14.26 -3.01 4.71
C GLN A 156 -13.71 -4.23 3.95
N ARG A 157 -12.46 -4.18 3.51
CA ARG A 157 -11.82 -5.28 2.78
C ARG A 157 -11.67 -6.53 3.65
N LEU A 158 -11.24 -6.38 4.90
CA LEU A 158 -11.09 -7.49 5.85
C LEU A 158 -12.44 -8.13 6.20
N GLN A 159 -13.47 -7.30 6.42
CA GLN A 159 -14.83 -7.79 6.66
C GLN A 159 -15.39 -8.55 5.45
N ALA A 160 -15.18 -8.02 4.24
CA ALA A 160 -15.56 -8.71 3.01
C ALA A 160 -14.84 -10.06 2.83
N ALA A 161 -13.59 -10.18 3.33
CA ALA A 161 -12.84 -11.44 3.38
C ALA A 161 -13.32 -12.40 4.50
N GLY A 162 -14.31 -12.00 5.32
CA GLY A 162 -14.92 -12.83 6.35
C GLY A 162 -14.24 -12.73 7.73
N HIS A 163 -13.39 -11.72 7.95
CA HIS A 163 -12.76 -11.49 9.25
C HIS A 163 -13.61 -10.58 10.13
N SER A 164 -13.61 -10.85 11.43
CA SER A 164 -14.16 -9.93 12.42
C SER A 164 -13.14 -8.84 12.77
N VAL A 165 -13.55 -7.57 12.70
CA VAL A 165 -12.68 -6.39 12.85
C VAL A 165 -13.21 -5.45 13.90
N ALA A 166 -12.33 -4.82 14.68
CA ALA A 166 -12.66 -3.66 15.52
C ALA A 166 -11.72 -2.49 15.21
N LEU A 167 -12.23 -1.27 15.38
CA LEU A 167 -11.48 -0.04 15.15
C LEU A 167 -11.21 0.66 16.49
N ALA A 168 -9.97 1.16 16.68
CA ALA A 168 -9.61 1.98 17.84
C ALA A 168 -9.36 3.43 17.43
N ALA A 169 -10.15 4.37 17.97
CA ALA A 169 -10.07 5.80 17.65
C ALA A 169 -8.98 6.49 18.50
N GLY A 170 -7.70 6.20 18.24
CA GLY A 170 -6.57 6.74 19.00
C GLY A 170 -6.18 8.17 18.62
N ASP A 171 -6.67 8.78 17.53
CA ASP A 171 -6.53 10.24 17.26
C ASP A 171 -7.53 11.03 18.13
N THR A 172 -7.35 10.99 19.43
CA THR A 172 -8.27 11.56 20.42
C THR A 172 -8.29 13.09 20.43
N PHE A 173 -7.28 13.74 19.88
CA PHE A 173 -7.19 15.20 19.84
C PHE A 173 -8.04 15.85 18.74
N ARG A 174 -8.49 15.06 17.76
CA ARG A 174 -9.28 15.53 16.62
C ARG A 174 -10.68 14.93 16.65
N ALA A 175 -11.66 15.67 17.19
CA ALA A 175 -13.05 15.23 17.23
C ALA A 175 -13.53 14.75 15.84
N ALA A 176 -13.24 15.51 14.79
CA ALA A 176 -13.59 15.13 13.42
C ALA A 176 -12.94 13.82 12.94
N ALA A 177 -11.75 13.45 13.43
CA ALA A 177 -11.12 12.17 13.09
C ALA A 177 -11.84 11.00 13.77
N VAL A 178 -12.22 11.17 15.03
CA VAL A 178 -13.01 10.19 15.78
C VAL A 178 -14.37 9.99 15.11
N GLU A 179 -15.08 11.08 14.79
CA GLU A 179 -16.37 11.03 14.09
C GLU A 179 -16.24 10.35 12.70
N GLN A 180 -15.19 10.67 11.95
CA GLN A 180 -14.92 10.03 10.65
C GLN A 180 -14.72 8.53 10.82
N LEU A 181 -13.97 8.09 11.84
CA LEU A 181 -13.74 6.66 12.07
C LEU A 181 -15.04 5.95 12.51
N GLN A 182 -15.89 6.62 13.32
CA GLN A 182 -17.20 6.12 13.69
C GLN A 182 -18.13 5.95 12.48
N GLN A 183 -18.16 6.93 11.57
CA GLN A 183 -18.90 6.80 10.30
C GLN A 183 -18.42 5.62 9.45
N TRP A 184 -17.10 5.36 9.43
CA TRP A 184 -16.56 4.18 8.78
C TRP A 184 -17.03 2.90 9.46
N GLY A 185 -16.98 2.84 10.80
CA GLY A 185 -17.48 1.70 11.57
C GLY A 185 -18.94 1.39 11.30
N GLU A 186 -19.80 2.41 11.30
CA GLU A 186 -21.23 2.29 10.98
C GLU A 186 -21.44 1.78 9.54
N ARG A 187 -20.73 2.35 8.57
CA ARG A 187 -20.82 1.94 7.15
C ARG A 187 -20.42 0.49 6.92
N VAL A 188 -19.35 0.06 7.58
CA VAL A 188 -18.78 -1.29 7.43
C VAL A 188 -19.48 -2.30 8.36
N GLY A 189 -20.17 -1.83 9.43
CA GLY A 189 -20.79 -2.70 10.41
C GLY A 189 -19.81 -3.31 11.41
N VAL A 190 -18.75 -2.56 11.78
CA VAL A 190 -17.74 -2.99 12.76
C VAL A 190 -17.70 -2.07 13.96
N PRO A 191 -17.43 -2.58 15.19
CA PRO A 191 -17.37 -1.77 16.39
C PRO A 191 -16.19 -0.79 16.34
N VAL A 192 -16.44 0.45 16.81
CA VAL A 192 -15.43 1.48 17.00
C VAL A 192 -15.32 1.80 18.49
N ILE A 193 -14.14 1.59 19.04
CA ILE A 193 -13.85 1.93 20.43
C ILE A 193 -13.25 3.33 20.45
N ALA A 194 -13.97 4.25 21.10
CA ALA A 194 -13.62 5.65 21.22
C ALA A 194 -13.87 6.15 22.65
N GLN A 195 -13.13 7.15 23.06
CA GLN A 195 -13.33 7.88 24.31
C GLN A 195 -13.56 9.37 24.03
N LYS A 196 -13.70 10.16 25.09
CA LYS A 196 -13.90 11.62 24.97
C LYS A 196 -12.67 12.26 24.31
N THR A 197 -12.90 13.34 23.57
CA THR A 197 -11.81 14.15 22.99
C THR A 197 -10.81 14.56 24.05
N GLY A 198 -9.51 14.39 23.75
CA GLY A 198 -8.41 14.65 24.67
C GLY A 198 -8.06 13.51 25.63
N SER A 199 -8.76 12.36 25.53
CA SER A 199 -8.37 11.16 26.29
C SER A 199 -6.99 10.65 25.86
N ASP A 200 -6.37 9.81 26.69
CA ASP A 200 -5.09 9.17 26.39
C ASP A 200 -5.25 8.14 25.25
N SER A 201 -4.59 8.37 24.12
CA SER A 201 -4.60 7.48 22.95
C SER A 201 -4.27 6.03 23.32
N ALA A 202 -3.31 5.84 24.24
CA ALA A 202 -2.90 4.51 24.68
C ALA A 202 -4.00 3.80 25.49
N ALA A 203 -4.81 4.53 26.26
CA ALA A 203 -5.95 3.97 26.98
C ALA A 203 -7.06 3.53 26.02
N VAL A 204 -7.36 4.34 25.00
CA VAL A 204 -8.35 3.97 23.96
C VAL A 204 -7.96 2.68 23.25
N ILE A 205 -6.69 2.57 22.87
CA ILE A 205 -6.18 1.38 22.17
C ILE A 205 -6.19 0.16 23.10
N HIS A 206 -5.81 0.32 24.38
CA HIS A 206 -5.90 -0.75 25.36
C HIS A 206 -7.33 -1.26 25.52
N ASP A 207 -8.31 -0.36 25.62
CA ASP A 207 -9.72 -0.73 25.74
C ASP A 207 -10.21 -1.48 24.48
N ALA A 208 -9.74 -1.06 23.29
CA ALA A 208 -10.07 -1.74 22.04
C ALA A 208 -9.51 -3.18 22.00
N LEU A 209 -8.28 -3.38 22.46
CA LEU A 209 -7.66 -4.70 22.56
C LEU A 209 -8.41 -5.60 23.57
N ALA A 210 -8.75 -5.06 24.75
CA ALA A 210 -9.51 -5.79 25.77
C ALA A 210 -10.92 -6.15 25.26
N HIS A 211 -11.57 -5.23 24.55
CA HIS A 211 -12.86 -5.49 23.90
C HIS A 211 -12.74 -6.59 22.86
N ALA A 212 -11.77 -6.50 21.96
CA ALA A 212 -11.55 -7.48 20.90
C ALA A 212 -11.32 -8.88 21.47
N ARG A 213 -10.42 -9.01 22.46
CA ARG A 213 -10.15 -10.28 23.14
C ARG A 213 -11.41 -10.86 23.80
N SER A 214 -12.20 -10.03 24.51
CA SER A 214 -13.40 -10.49 25.21
C SER A 214 -14.52 -10.95 24.27
N ARG A 215 -14.53 -10.45 23.04
CA ARG A 215 -15.54 -10.73 22.02
C ARG A 215 -15.06 -11.72 20.94
N GLY A 216 -13.81 -12.18 21.03
CA GLY A 216 -13.22 -13.05 20.01
C GLY A 216 -13.08 -12.38 18.64
N ILE A 217 -12.89 -11.04 18.61
CA ILE A 217 -12.62 -10.32 17.37
C ILE A 217 -11.21 -10.60 16.91
N GLU A 218 -11.05 -10.95 15.63
CA GLU A 218 -9.80 -11.41 15.05
C GLU A 218 -8.79 -10.30 14.81
N ILE A 219 -9.25 -9.09 14.44
CA ILE A 219 -8.36 -8.00 13.99
C ILE A 219 -8.71 -6.68 14.66
N VAL A 220 -7.71 -5.96 15.13
CA VAL A 220 -7.83 -4.58 15.62
C VAL A 220 -7.01 -3.64 14.74
N LEU A 221 -7.66 -2.63 14.17
CA LEU A 221 -7.03 -1.54 13.45
C LEU A 221 -7.02 -0.29 14.34
N ALA A 222 -5.83 0.18 14.72
CA ALA A 222 -5.67 1.31 15.63
C ALA A 222 -5.25 2.57 14.88
N ASP A 223 -6.12 3.60 14.85
CA ASP A 223 -5.79 4.94 14.37
C ASP A 223 -4.95 5.70 15.40
N THR A 224 -4.11 6.63 14.93
CA THR A 224 -3.25 7.45 15.79
C THR A 224 -3.25 8.91 15.37
N ALA A 225 -2.87 9.79 16.31
CA ALA A 225 -2.59 11.18 15.99
C ALA A 225 -1.46 11.33 14.96
N GLY A 226 -1.45 12.45 14.23
CA GLY A 226 -0.45 12.72 13.20
C GLY A 226 0.09 14.15 13.21
N ARG A 227 0.18 14.81 14.37
CA ARG A 227 0.58 16.21 14.53
C ARG A 227 2.10 16.37 14.48
N LEU A 228 2.69 16.32 13.30
CA LEU A 228 4.15 16.38 13.13
C LEU A 228 4.77 17.73 13.52
N HIS A 229 4.02 18.83 13.54
CA HIS A 229 4.52 20.14 13.98
C HIS A 229 4.88 20.20 15.48
N THR A 230 4.40 19.25 16.29
CA THR A 230 4.83 18.97 17.66
C THR A 230 5.57 17.63 17.73
N GLN A 231 6.60 17.48 16.91
CA GLN A 231 7.23 16.20 16.57
C GLN A 231 7.65 15.37 17.79
N SER A 232 8.31 15.99 18.77
CA SER A 232 8.78 15.28 19.98
C SER A 232 7.62 14.64 20.74
N ASN A 233 6.52 15.37 20.93
CA ASN A 233 5.36 14.89 21.66
C ASN A 233 4.64 13.75 20.91
N LEU A 234 4.52 13.87 19.58
CA LEU A 234 3.90 12.81 18.76
C LEU A 234 4.70 11.51 18.86
N MET A 235 6.01 11.57 18.70
CA MET A 235 6.86 10.38 18.73
C MET A 235 6.87 9.73 20.12
N GLU A 236 6.80 10.51 21.18
CA GLU A 236 6.66 9.99 22.55
C GLU A 236 5.29 9.33 22.78
N GLU A 237 4.21 9.92 22.26
CA GLU A 237 2.88 9.36 22.31
C GLU A 237 2.82 8.01 21.57
N LEU A 238 3.36 7.93 20.36
CA LEU A 238 3.40 6.69 19.59
C LEU A 238 4.23 5.59 20.27
N ARG A 239 5.38 5.94 20.88
CA ARG A 239 6.16 5.01 21.71
C ARG A 239 5.38 4.51 22.92
N LYS A 240 4.58 5.40 23.56
CA LYS A 240 3.70 5.01 24.66
C LYS A 240 2.63 4.04 24.20
N VAL A 241 1.94 4.34 23.10
CA VAL A 241 0.93 3.45 22.49
C VAL A 241 1.53 2.08 22.22
N ARG A 242 2.67 2.02 21.54
CA ARG A 242 3.36 0.76 21.23
C ARG A 242 3.71 -0.04 22.49
N ARG A 243 4.21 0.62 23.54
CA ARG A 243 4.50 -0.05 24.82
C ARG A 243 3.23 -0.63 25.48
N VAL A 244 2.09 0.04 25.35
CA VAL A 244 0.81 -0.44 25.89
C VAL A 244 0.34 -1.66 25.11
N ILE A 245 0.45 -1.61 23.78
CA ILE A 245 0.12 -2.77 22.91
C ILE A 245 0.99 -3.97 23.28
N ALA A 246 2.32 -3.78 23.38
CA ALA A 246 3.27 -4.85 23.70
C ALA A 246 3.09 -5.43 25.12
N ARG A 247 2.50 -4.68 26.07
CA ARG A 247 2.12 -5.23 27.38
C ARG A 247 0.87 -6.11 27.31
N PHE A 248 0.01 -5.88 26.33
CA PHE A 248 -1.16 -6.69 26.11
C PHE A 248 -0.80 -8.02 25.41
N ASP A 249 0.09 -7.95 24.43
CA ASP A 249 0.66 -9.06 23.67
C ASP A 249 2.09 -8.69 23.25
N GLU A 250 3.08 -9.47 23.68
CA GLU A 250 4.51 -9.18 23.42
C GLU A 250 4.87 -9.22 21.92
N THR A 251 4.07 -9.92 21.12
CA THR A 251 4.25 -9.98 19.65
C THR A 251 3.61 -8.82 18.91
N ALA A 252 2.72 -8.06 19.59
CA ALA A 252 1.99 -6.94 18.98
C ALA A 252 2.72 -5.58 19.19
N PRO A 253 2.51 -4.60 18.29
CA PRO A 253 1.68 -4.68 17.08
C PRO A 253 2.29 -5.62 16.05
N HIS A 254 1.45 -6.43 15.41
CA HIS A 254 1.88 -7.39 14.38
C HIS A 254 2.23 -6.68 13.07
N GLU A 255 1.61 -5.52 12.82
CA GLU A 255 1.97 -4.60 11.74
C GLU A 255 1.93 -3.18 12.27
N THR A 256 2.99 -2.40 12.01
CA THR A 256 3.00 -0.95 12.15
C THR A 256 3.02 -0.35 10.75
N LEU A 257 1.84 0.07 10.27
CA LEU A 257 1.64 0.58 8.93
C LEU A 257 1.84 2.10 8.89
N LEU A 258 2.88 2.56 8.20
CA LEU A 258 3.10 3.99 7.96
C LEU A 258 2.36 4.43 6.70
N VAL A 259 1.42 5.37 6.85
CA VAL A 259 0.65 5.94 5.75
C VAL A 259 1.30 7.24 5.30
N LEU A 260 1.75 7.26 4.06
CA LEU A 260 2.42 8.37 3.40
C LEU A 260 1.58 8.93 2.25
N ASP A 261 1.58 10.24 2.09
CA ASP A 261 0.96 10.92 0.96
C ASP A 261 1.97 10.97 -0.20
N GLY A 262 1.69 10.26 -1.30
CA GLY A 262 2.52 10.21 -2.50
C GLY A 262 2.71 11.59 -3.17
N GLY A 263 1.75 12.50 -3.01
CA GLY A 263 1.86 13.88 -3.51
C GLY A 263 2.86 14.73 -2.75
N SER A 264 3.27 14.32 -1.54
CA SER A 264 4.24 15.03 -0.73
C SER A 264 5.69 14.92 -1.25
N GLY A 265 5.97 14.05 -2.22
CA GLY A 265 7.30 13.87 -2.81
C GLY A 265 8.37 13.61 -1.74
N GLN A 266 9.52 14.27 -1.82
CA GLN A 266 10.64 14.08 -0.88
C GLN A 266 10.29 14.30 0.61
N ASN A 267 9.21 15.03 0.92
CA ASN A 267 8.74 15.14 2.30
C ASN A 267 8.23 13.80 2.86
N ALA A 268 7.68 12.92 2.00
CA ALA A 268 7.28 11.58 2.42
C ALA A 268 8.50 10.75 2.87
N LEU A 269 9.65 10.89 2.21
CA LEU A 269 10.90 10.25 2.60
C LEU A 269 11.39 10.73 3.97
N VAL A 270 11.33 12.04 4.24
CA VAL A 270 11.67 12.61 5.56
C VAL A 270 10.75 12.03 6.64
N GLN A 271 9.45 11.92 6.37
CA GLN A 271 8.50 11.30 7.28
C GLN A 271 8.84 9.82 7.53
N ALA A 272 9.16 9.06 6.50
CA ALA A 272 9.52 7.64 6.63
C ALA A 272 10.71 7.45 7.58
N ARG A 273 11.75 8.28 7.46
CA ARG A 273 12.89 8.29 8.39
C ARG A 273 12.48 8.60 9.82
N GLN A 274 11.66 9.64 10.02
CA GLN A 274 11.25 10.10 11.35
C GLN A 274 10.38 9.08 12.09
N PHE A 275 9.39 8.52 11.40
CA PHE A 275 8.52 7.48 11.98
C PHE A 275 9.29 6.17 12.19
N GLY A 276 10.15 5.77 11.26
CA GLY A 276 11.00 4.59 11.39
C GLY A 276 11.92 4.64 12.61
N ALA A 277 12.46 5.82 12.95
CA ALA A 277 13.28 6.01 14.14
C ALA A 277 12.48 6.03 15.46
N ALA A 278 11.17 6.22 15.41
CA ALA A 278 10.34 6.39 16.61
C ALA A 278 9.54 5.13 16.96
N VAL A 279 9.00 4.45 15.96
CA VAL A 279 8.19 3.24 16.12
C VAL A 279 8.59 2.24 15.03
N ASP A 280 8.82 0.99 15.39
CA ASP A 280 9.27 -0.03 14.43
C ASP A 280 8.22 -0.20 13.33
N VAL A 281 8.32 0.63 12.28
CA VAL A 281 7.48 0.54 11.07
C VAL A 281 7.83 -0.76 10.36
N THR A 282 6.80 -1.53 10.00
CA THR A 282 6.96 -2.83 9.34
C THR A 282 6.42 -2.85 7.91
N GLY A 283 5.61 -1.85 7.55
CA GLY A 283 5.06 -1.73 6.21
C GLY A 283 4.59 -0.32 5.88
N LEU A 284 4.46 -0.06 4.59
CA LEU A 284 4.10 1.24 4.05
C LEU A 284 2.75 1.17 3.33
N ALA A 285 1.97 2.25 3.44
CA ALA A 285 0.86 2.53 2.54
C ALA A 285 1.10 3.90 1.88
N ILE A 286 1.17 3.92 0.54
CA ILE A 286 1.35 5.16 -0.22
C ILE A 286 0.00 5.55 -0.81
N THR A 287 -0.56 6.67 -0.37
CA THR A 287 -1.89 7.16 -0.74
C THR A 287 -1.81 8.31 -1.76
N LYS A 288 -2.96 8.66 -2.35
CA LYS A 288 -3.14 9.82 -3.25
C LYS A 288 -2.23 9.81 -4.48
N LEU A 289 -1.90 8.63 -4.98
CA LEU A 289 -1.10 8.49 -6.20
C LEU A 289 -1.84 9.01 -7.45
N ASP A 290 -3.17 8.99 -7.45
CA ASP A 290 -4.04 9.54 -8.49
C ASP A 290 -3.94 11.07 -8.65
N GLY A 291 -3.55 11.74 -7.57
CA GLY A 291 -3.38 13.20 -7.53
C GLY A 291 -2.04 13.71 -8.04
N THR A 292 -1.04 12.85 -8.23
CA THR A 292 0.36 13.26 -8.37
C THR A 292 1.04 12.71 -9.63
N ALA A 293 2.03 13.45 -10.10
CA ALA A 293 3.01 12.98 -11.09
C ALA A 293 4.31 12.46 -10.44
N LYS A 294 4.33 12.30 -9.12
CA LYS A 294 5.50 11.99 -8.28
C LYS A 294 5.52 10.53 -7.78
N GLY A 295 4.93 9.61 -8.53
CA GLY A 295 4.86 8.20 -8.13
C GLY A 295 6.22 7.52 -7.97
N GLY A 296 7.28 8.10 -8.51
CA GLY A 296 8.67 7.64 -8.32
C GLY A 296 9.14 7.70 -6.87
N ILE A 297 8.45 8.48 -6.00
CA ILE A 297 8.76 8.52 -4.56
C ILE A 297 8.71 7.13 -3.89
N ALA A 298 7.93 6.19 -4.43
CA ALA A 298 7.89 4.82 -3.96
C ALA A 298 9.27 4.16 -3.97
N PHE A 299 10.04 4.36 -5.04
CA PHE A 299 11.42 3.83 -5.18
C PHE A 299 12.37 4.45 -4.15
N ALA A 300 12.29 5.79 -3.97
CA ALA A 300 13.12 6.49 -2.99
C ALA A 300 12.88 5.98 -1.57
N ILE A 301 11.60 5.78 -1.18
CA ILE A 301 11.25 5.34 0.16
C ILE A 301 11.71 3.90 0.40
N VAL A 302 11.48 2.99 -0.55
CA VAL A 302 11.91 1.59 -0.42
C VAL A 302 13.44 1.47 -0.42
N GLN A 303 14.13 2.21 -1.29
CA GLN A 303 15.60 2.23 -1.33
C GLN A 303 16.20 2.69 0.00
N GLU A 304 15.64 3.73 0.60
CA GLU A 304 16.12 4.31 1.85
C GLU A 304 15.80 3.44 3.07
N THR A 305 14.57 2.93 3.14
CA THR A 305 14.06 2.29 4.37
C THR A 305 14.17 0.77 4.35
N GLY A 306 14.22 0.15 3.18
CA GLY A 306 14.10 -1.29 3.00
C GLY A 306 12.72 -1.85 3.39
N LEU A 307 11.73 -0.98 3.69
CA LEU A 307 10.40 -1.40 4.13
C LEU A 307 9.53 -1.80 2.93
N PRO A 308 8.71 -2.84 3.08
CA PRO A 308 7.78 -3.26 2.05
C PRO A 308 6.62 -2.28 1.91
N ILE A 309 6.23 -1.96 0.68
CA ILE A 309 4.93 -1.34 0.42
C ILE A 309 3.88 -2.43 0.53
N ARG A 310 2.89 -2.24 1.42
CA ARG A 310 1.77 -3.15 1.61
C ARG A 310 0.57 -2.75 0.77
N PHE A 311 0.31 -1.43 0.72
CA PHE A 311 -0.87 -0.89 0.04
C PHE A 311 -0.54 0.36 -0.74
N ILE A 312 -1.30 0.58 -1.82
CA ILE A 312 -1.34 1.84 -2.56
C ILE A 312 -2.78 2.34 -2.64
N GLY A 313 -2.93 3.67 -2.53
CA GLY A 313 -4.19 4.38 -2.71
C GLY A 313 -4.15 5.17 -4.02
N VAL A 314 -5.06 4.82 -4.94
CA VAL A 314 -5.13 5.36 -6.30
C VAL A 314 -6.47 6.05 -6.57
N GLY A 315 -7.17 6.46 -5.51
CA GLY A 315 -8.45 7.18 -5.58
C GLY A 315 -9.24 7.13 -4.28
N GLU A 316 -10.46 7.65 -4.32
CA GLU A 316 -11.30 7.88 -3.13
C GLU A 316 -12.16 6.66 -2.74
N LYS A 317 -12.51 5.80 -3.69
CA LYS A 317 -13.39 4.63 -3.44
C LYS A 317 -12.70 3.59 -2.57
N PRO A 318 -13.43 2.72 -1.85
CA PRO A 318 -12.85 1.63 -1.07
C PRO A 318 -11.93 0.71 -1.90
N GLU A 319 -12.32 0.40 -3.12
CA GLU A 319 -11.60 -0.47 -4.06
C GLU A 319 -10.28 0.17 -4.55
N ASP A 320 -10.13 1.49 -4.38
CA ASP A 320 -8.92 2.23 -4.79
C ASP A 320 -7.77 2.09 -3.76
N LEU A 321 -8.00 1.46 -2.61
CA LEU A 321 -6.94 0.99 -1.72
C LEU A 321 -6.62 -0.47 -2.05
N ARG A 322 -5.45 -0.70 -2.60
CA ARG A 322 -5.05 -1.99 -3.16
C ARG A 322 -3.83 -2.57 -2.47
N PRO A 323 -3.72 -3.89 -2.34
CA PRO A 323 -2.44 -4.53 -2.08
C PRO A 323 -1.43 -4.08 -3.14
N PHE A 324 -0.20 -3.91 -2.71
CA PHE A 324 0.86 -3.49 -3.62
C PHE A 324 1.43 -4.69 -4.37
N GLU A 325 1.44 -4.60 -5.67
CA GLU A 325 2.05 -5.55 -6.59
C GLU A 325 3.10 -4.83 -7.43
N PRO A 326 4.41 -5.11 -7.20
CA PRO A 326 5.49 -4.41 -7.87
C PRO A 326 5.40 -4.43 -9.40
N GLU A 327 5.08 -5.59 -9.99
CA GLU A 327 4.96 -5.75 -11.44
C GLU A 327 3.83 -4.89 -12.01
N ALA A 328 2.62 -5.01 -11.44
CA ALA A 328 1.46 -4.23 -11.88
C ALA A 328 1.70 -2.72 -11.74
N PHE A 329 2.37 -2.30 -10.66
CA PHE A 329 2.71 -0.90 -10.42
C PHE A 329 3.71 -0.36 -11.47
N VAL A 330 4.80 -1.08 -11.72
CA VAL A 330 5.81 -0.68 -12.71
C VAL A 330 5.24 -0.69 -14.12
N ASP A 331 4.42 -1.69 -14.47
CA ASP A 331 3.76 -1.75 -15.78
C ASP A 331 2.78 -0.59 -15.99
N ALA A 332 2.04 -0.22 -14.94
CA ALA A 332 1.17 0.95 -14.99
C ALA A 332 1.96 2.27 -15.14
N LEU A 333 3.15 2.37 -14.53
CA LEU A 333 4.02 3.54 -14.67
C LEU A 333 4.68 3.64 -16.06
N LEU A 334 5.25 2.55 -16.56
CA LEU A 334 5.94 2.54 -17.85
C LEU A 334 4.95 2.55 -19.03
N GLY A 335 3.70 2.12 -18.81
CA GLY A 335 2.68 1.89 -19.82
C GLY A 335 2.96 0.64 -20.64
N GLN A 336 1.89 -0.03 -21.07
CA GLN A 336 2.00 -1.19 -21.96
C GLN A 336 2.56 -0.76 -23.32
N ASP A 337 3.44 -1.59 -23.92
CA ASP A 337 3.68 -1.51 -25.34
C ASP A 337 2.38 -1.87 -26.06
N THR A 338 1.61 -0.87 -26.48
CA THR A 338 0.70 -1.09 -27.61
C THR A 338 1.61 -1.30 -28.81
N GLY A 339 2.11 -2.53 -28.95
CA GLY A 339 2.76 -2.95 -30.18
C GLY A 339 1.81 -2.56 -31.32
N ALA A 340 2.23 -1.60 -32.12
CA ALA A 340 1.55 -1.25 -33.33
C ALA A 340 1.42 -2.56 -34.12
N ALA A 341 0.22 -3.16 -34.09
CA ALA A 341 -0.18 -4.10 -35.10
C ALA A 341 -0.10 -3.32 -36.41
N VAL A 342 1.06 -3.44 -37.06
CA VAL A 342 1.24 -3.03 -38.44
C VAL A 342 0.23 -3.85 -39.20
N GLY A 343 -0.92 -3.22 -39.47
CA GLY A 343 -1.94 -3.77 -40.32
C GLY A 343 -1.29 -4.13 -41.66
N SER A 344 -1.16 -5.41 -41.91
CA SER A 344 -0.94 -5.93 -43.25
C SER A 344 -2.18 -5.57 -44.09
N GLY A 345 -2.13 -4.36 -44.65
CA GLY A 345 -3.06 -3.95 -45.67
C GLY A 345 -2.96 -4.90 -46.85
N SER A 346 -3.88 -5.83 -46.94
CA SER A 346 -4.16 -6.61 -48.11
C SER A 346 -4.37 -5.67 -49.30
N ARG A 347 -3.41 -5.66 -50.21
CA ARG A 347 -3.67 -5.25 -51.60
C ARG A 347 -4.33 -6.43 -52.29
N GLY A 348 -5.55 -6.28 -52.63
CA GLY A 348 -6.31 -7.04 -53.61
C GLY A 348 -6.99 -6.06 -54.53
#